data_d89735597e169cf289f3b556a0748320
#
_entry.id   d89735597e169cf289f3b556a0748320
#
_cell.length_a   1.000
_cell.length_b   1.000
_cell.length_c   1.000
_cell.angle_alpha   90.00
_cell.angle_beta   90.00
_cell.angle_gamma   90.00
#
_symmetry.space_group_name_H-M   'P 1'
#
loop_
_entity.id
_entity.type
_entity.pdbx_description
1 polymer ?
#
loop_
_entity_poly.entity_id
_entity_poly.type
_entity_poly.pdbx_seq_one_letter_code
_entity_poly.pdbx_strand_id
1 'polypeptide(L)'
;NSGTLSLAGFTGNILHWEASSDNGISWTHIPNTTNTINFTNLSSTTQYRVSVQSGVCAPQYSNIITVTVLPAVTTANAGSDTHVCFTTATILAANTPTNGTGTWSVLPGAPSAVTFTNPNNPNSTVNGLVVGTYQFVWTISNGTCDDSNDTVTITVDPQTVPGTLSASTTVCATANSGTLSLAGFTGNILRWETSTDNGTSWSNIPNTTSTINFTNLSSTTQYRVSVQSGV
;
A
#
# COMPACT_ATOMS: atom_id res chain seq x y z
N ASN A 1 2.38 27.07 -4.58
CA ASN A 1 2.78 27.52 -5.91
C ASN A 1 3.13 29.02 -5.90
N SER A 2 4.17 29.40 -6.65
CA SER A 2 4.60 30.79 -6.83
C SER A 2 5.44 30.88 -8.10
N GLY A 3 5.53 32.06 -8.67
CA GLY A 3 6.35 32.33 -9.86
C GLY A 3 6.34 33.79 -10.26
N THR A 4 7.12 34.10 -11.30
CA THR A 4 7.21 35.43 -11.89
C THR A 4 6.83 35.38 -13.36
N LEU A 5 5.96 36.26 -13.82
CA LEU A 5 5.66 36.46 -15.21
C LEU A 5 6.38 37.74 -15.67
N SER A 6 6.83 37.76 -16.92
CA SER A 6 7.55 38.91 -17.50
C SER A 6 7.00 39.28 -18.89
N LEU A 7 6.88 40.58 -19.17
CA LEU A 7 6.60 41.11 -20.48
C LEU A 7 7.90 41.61 -21.14
N ALA A 8 8.13 41.18 -22.38
CA ALA A 8 9.27 41.62 -23.20
C ALA A 8 8.80 42.10 -24.59
N GLY A 9 9.65 42.86 -25.29
CA GLY A 9 9.41 43.27 -26.69
C GLY A 9 8.26 44.28 -26.89
N PHE A 10 7.89 45.06 -25.86
CA PHE A 10 6.86 46.06 -25.94
C PHE A 10 7.42 47.45 -26.21
N THR A 11 6.59 48.35 -26.72
CA THR A 11 6.90 49.78 -26.92
C THR A 11 5.86 50.62 -26.19
N GLY A 12 6.30 51.62 -25.40
CA GLY A 12 5.45 52.48 -24.60
C GLY A 12 5.53 52.19 -23.12
N ASN A 13 4.52 52.57 -22.37
CA ASN A 13 4.43 52.42 -20.93
C ASN A 13 3.42 51.31 -20.58
N ILE A 14 3.76 50.47 -19.56
CA ILE A 14 2.80 49.56 -18.98
C ILE A 14 1.83 50.32 -18.11
N LEU A 15 0.54 50.22 -18.41
CA LEU A 15 -0.52 50.85 -17.65
C LEU A 15 -0.90 50.03 -16.43
N HIS A 16 -1.11 48.74 -16.64
CA HIS A 16 -1.45 47.76 -15.59
C HIS A 16 -1.38 46.32 -16.10
N TRP A 17 -1.37 45.39 -15.19
CA TRP A 17 -1.63 43.99 -15.43
C TRP A 17 -3.08 43.66 -15.14
N GLU A 18 -3.59 42.60 -15.73
CA GLU A 18 -4.92 42.07 -15.45
C GLU A 18 -4.84 40.54 -15.25
N ALA A 19 -5.66 40.00 -14.34
CA ALA A 19 -5.82 38.58 -14.09
C ALA A 19 -7.27 38.14 -14.26
N SER A 20 -7.46 36.92 -14.77
CA SER A 20 -8.77 36.29 -14.92
C SER A 20 -8.69 34.86 -14.37
N SER A 21 -9.65 34.47 -13.52
CA SER A 21 -9.82 33.10 -13.00
C SER A 21 -11.03 32.37 -13.62
N ASP A 22 -11.71 33.00 -14.59
CA ASP A 22 -12.92 32.53 -15.27
C ASP A 22 -12.73 32.35 -16.79
N ASN A 23 -11.49 32.02 -17.19
CA ASN A 23 -11.08 31.77 -18.57
C ASN A 23 -11.28 33.01 -19.50
N GLY A 24 -11.02 34.22 -18.99
CA GLY A 24 -11.04 35.44 -19.75
C GLY A 24 -12.43 36.12 -19.88
N ILE A 25 -13.44 35.60 -19.16
CA ILE A 25 -14.79 36.22 -19.17
C ILE A 25 -14.76 37.55 -18.43
N SER A 26 -14.12 37.59 -17.27
CA SER A 26 -13.89 38.81 -16.52
C SER A 26 -12.41 39.01 -16.18
N TRP A 27 -11.99 40.28 -16.05
CA TRP A 27 -10.60 40.64 -15.77
C TRP A 27 -10.50 41.55 -14.56
N THR A 28 -9.67 41.17 -13.61
CA THR A 28 -9.37 41.97 -12.42
C THR A 28 -8.12 42.79 -12.66
N HIS A 29 -8.23 44.10 -12.45
CA HIS A 29 -7.13 45.06 -12.59
C HIS A 29 -6.09 44.89 -11.49
N ILE A 30 -4.81 44.84 -11.87
CA ILE A 30 -3.65 44.78 -10.96
C ILE A 30 -2.81 46.02 -11.20
N PRO A 31 -2.69 46.97 -10.24
CA PRO A 31 -2.00 48.23 -10.41
C PRO A 31 -0.47 48.08 -10.37
N ASN A 32 0.08 47.30 -11.30
CA ASN A 32 1.51 47.08 -11.45
C ASN A 32 1.94 47.62 -12.82
N THR A 33 2.88 48.57 -12.83
CA THR A 33 3.43 49.22 -14.02
C THR A 33 4.82 48.75 -14.40
N THR A 34 5.32 47.71 -13.74
CA THR A 34 6.60 47.07 -14.08
C THR A 34 6.42 45.97 -15.12
N ASN A 35 7.47 45.61 -15.82
CA ASN A 35 7.45 44.53 -16.80
C ASN A 35 7.42 43.12 -16.18
N THR A 36 7.31 43.00 -14.87
CA THR A 36 7.21 41.71 -14.15
C THR A 36 6.11 41.75 -13.12
N ILE A 37 5.48 40.60 -12.88
CA ILE A 37 4.53 40.37 -11.79
C ILE A 37 4.79 39.02 -11.13
N ASN A 38 4.70 38.99 -9.81
CA ASN A 38 4.77 37.74 -9.05
C ASN A 38 3.36 37.24 -8.76
N PHE A 39 3.16 35.93 -8.87
CA PHE A 39 1.98 35.24 -8.36
C PHE A 39 2.36 34.29 -7.24
N THR A 40 1.48 34.11 -6.27
CA THR A 40 1.64 33.18 -5.14
C THR A 40 0.29 32.58 -4.77
N ASN A 41 0.30 31.33 -4.30
CA ASN A 41 -0.86 30.65 -3.71
C ASN A 41 -2.13 30.70 -4.58
N LEU A 42 -1.99 30.55 -5.89
CA LEU A 42 -3.15 30.45 -6.77
C LEU A 42 -3.97 29.19 -6.41
N SER A 43 -5.26 29.38 -6.21
CA SER A 43 -6.22 28.29 -5.92
C SER A 43 -6.90 27.73 -7.19
N SER A 44 -6.79 28.44 -8.32
CA SER A 44 -7.36 28.06 -9.61
C SER A 44 -6.47 28.51 -10.75
N THR A 45 -6.60 27.86 -11.89
CA THR A 45 -5.95 28.28 -13.15
C THR A 45 -6.29 29.74 -13.44
N THR A 46 -5.25 30.53 -13.63
CA THR A 46 -5.36 32.00 -13.78
C THR A 46 -4.68 32.45 -15.04
N GLN A 47 -5.36 33.29 -15.80
CA GLN A 47 -4.85 33.95 -17.00
C GLN A 47 -4.38 35.36 -16.66
N TYR A 48 -3.33 35.82 -17.33
CA TYR A 48 -2.76 37.16 -17.17
C TYR A 48 -2.59 37.82 -18.52
N ARG A 49 -2.77 39.15 -18.57
CA ARG A 49 -2.42 40.03 -19.69
C ARG A 49 -1.97 41.38 -19.20
N VAL A 50 -1.33 42.14 -20.07
CA VAL A 50 -0.79 43.47 -19.75
C VAL A 50 -1.37 44.52 -20.71
N SER A 51 -1.80 45.65 -20.18
CA SER A 51 -2.20 46.83 -20.97
C SER A 51 -0.99 47.76 -21.12
N VAL A 52 -0.66 48.10 -22.37
CA VAL A 52 0.48 48.96 -22.75
C VAL A 52 -0.01 50.10 -23.62
N GLN A 53 0.56 51.27 -23.42
CA GLN A 53 0.23 52.48 -24.22
C GLN A 53 1.49 53.23 -24.63
N SER A 54 1.55 53.63 -25.89
CA SER A 54 2.62 54.51 -26.43
C SER A 54 2.07 55.90 -26.70
N GLY A 55 2.59 56.87 -25.97
CA GLY A 55 2.19 58.26 -26.10
C GLY A 55 0.67 58.46 -26.00
N VAL A 56 0.06 59.06 -27.01
CA VAL A 56 -1.38 59.33 -27.07
C VAL A 56 -2.19 58.26 -27.82
N CYS A 57 -1.52 57.17 -28.25
CA CYS A 57 -2.20 56.08 -28.95
C CYS A 57 -3.13 55.31 -28.01
N ALA A 58 -4.12 54.60 -28.57
CA ALA A 58 -5.01 53.75 -27.78
C ALA A 58 -4.23 52.64 -27.11
N PRO A 59 -4.56 52.27 -25.86
CA PRO A 59 -3.95 51.13 -25.18
C PRO A 59 -4.17 49.84 -25.94
N GLN A 60 -3.17 48.90 -25.84
CA GLN A 60 -3.25 47.59 -26.43
C GLN A 60 -2.93 46.53 -25.35
N TYR A 61 -3.51 45.37 -25.49
CA TYR A 61 -3.21 44.22 -24.59
C TYR A 61 -2.15 43.30 -25.20
N SER A 62 -1.30 42.74 -24.33
CA SER A 62 -0.43 41.64 -24.69
C SER A 62 -1.23 40.38 -25.05
N ASN A 63 -0.51 39.34 -25.52
CA ASN A 63 -1.08 37.99 -25.50
C ASN A 63 -1.43 37.55 -24.07
N ILE A 64 -2.35 36.59 -23.96
CA ILE A 64 -2.75 36.00 -22.71
C ILE A 64 -1.75 34.87 -22.38
N ILE A 65 -1.27 34.82 -21.12
CA ILE A 65 -0.52 33.68 -20.56
C ILE A 65 -1.37 33.02 -19.50
N THR A 66 -1.33 31.69 -19.42
CA THR A 66 -2.10 30.90 -18.47
C THR A 66 -1.17 30.21 -17.47
N VAL A 67 -1.40 30.43 -16.17
CA VAL A 67 -0.81 29.67 -15.10
C VAL A 67 -1.82 28.59 -14.68
N THR A 68 -1.53 27.35 -15.04
CA THR A 68 -2.41 26.23 -14.74
C THR A 68 -2.19 25.76 -13.31
N VAL A 69 -3.27 25.64 -12.54
CA VAL A 69 -3.27 25.04 -11.20
C VAL A 69 -3.94 23.67 -11.30
N LEU A 70 -3.17 22.63 -11.01
CA LEU A 70 -3.67 21.27 -10.94
C LEU A 70 -4.19 20.97 -9.53
N PRO A 71 -5.25 20.19 -9.38
CA PRO A 71 -5.70 19.72 -8.07
C PRO A 71 -4.62 18.80 -7.45
N ALA A 72 -4.56 18.78 -6.13
CA ALA A 72 -3.72 17.82 -5.42
C ALA A 72 -4.06 16.38 -5.83
N VAL A 73 -3.08 15.49 -5.82
CA VAL A 73 -3.31 14.08 -6.09
C VAL A 73 -4.23 13.46 -5.02
N THR A 74 -4.95 12.42 -5.38
CA THR A 74 -5.72 11.61 -4.43
C THR A 74 -4.77 11.04 -3.37
N THR A 75 -5.16 11.07 -2.10
CA THR A 75 -4.39 10.40 -1.04
C THR A 75 -4.31 8.89 -1.33
N ALA A 76 -3.10 8.36 -1.39
CA ALA A 76 -2.87 6.94 -1.60
C ALA A 76 -3.34 6.11 -0.41
N ASN A 77 -3.90 4.94 -0.70
CA ASN A 77 -4.22 3.90 0.25
C ASN A 77 -3.93 2.56 -0.43
N ALA A 78 -2.92 1.84 0.05
CA ALA A 78 -2.45 0.57 -0.49
C ALA A 78 -3.28 -0.64 -0.01
N GLY A 79 -4.25 -0.43 0.87
CA GLY A 79 -5.02 -1.48 1.53
C GLY A 79 -4.40 -1.92 2.86
N SER A 80 -4.94 -3.00 3.43
CA SER A 80 -4.49 -3.52 4.72
C SER A 80 -3.41 -4.59 4.56
N ASP A 81 -2.50 -4.64 5.52
CA ASP A 81 -1.53 -5.72 5.64
C ASP A 81 -2.24 -7.07 5.75
N THR A 82 -1.68 -8.10 5.12
CA THR A 82 -2.31 -9.42 5.07
C THR A 82 -1.27 -10.55 5.04
N HIS A 83 -1.71 -11.71 5.50
CA HIS A 83 -1.01 -12.97 5.38
C HIS A 83 -1.67 -13.86 4.33
N VAL A 84 -0.86 -14.54 3.54
CA VAL A 84 -1.29 -15.51 2.55
C VAL A 84 -0.53 -16.82 2.73
N CYS A 85 -1.24 -17.94 2.65
CA CYS A 85 -0.63 -19.25 2.86
C CYS A 85 -0.01 -19.77 1.58
N PHE A 86 1.28 -20.00 1.57
CA PHE A 86 2.07 -20.72 0.54
C PHE A 86 1.56 -20.51 -0.89
N THR A 87 1.55 -19.26 -1.34
CA THR A 87 1.09 -18.89 -2.68
C THR A 87 2.20 -18.24 -3.48
N THR A 88 2.13 -18.35 -4.81
CA THR A 88 3.03 -17.68 -5.74
C THR A 88 2.46 -16.37 -6.30
N ALA A 89 1.19 -16.06 -5.99
CA ALA A 89 0.53 -14.85 -6.43
C ALA A 89 -0.57 -14.42 -5.45
N THR A 90 -0.83 -13.12 -5.40
CA THR A 90 -1.97 -12.54 -4.67
C THR A 90 -2.46 -11.28 -5.37
N ILE A 91 -3.68 -10.81 -5.02
CA ILE A 91 -4.26 -9.59 -5.55
C ILE A 91 -4.05 -8.47 -4.53
N LEU A 92 -3.56 -7.34 -4.98
CA LEU A 92 -3.45 -6.11 -4.21
C LEU A 92 -4.79 -5.36 -4.21
N ALA A 93 -4.99 -4.44 -3.25
CA ALA A 93 -6.28 -3.79 -3.05
C ALA A 93 -6.11 -2.30 -2.68
N ALA A 94 -5.52 -1.51 -3.58
CA ALA A 94 -5.40 -0.07 -3.38
C ALA A 94 -6.68 0.70 -3.76
N ASN A 95 -6.72 1.98 -3.36
CA ASN A 95 -7.78 2.87 -3.80
C ASN A 95 -7.60 3.31 -5.26
N THR A 96 -8.73 3.55 -5.94
CA THR A 96 -8.73 4.15 -7.29
C THR A 96 -8.56 5.67 -7.18
N PRO A 97 -7.54 6.28 -7.82
CA PRO A 97 -7.36 7.72 -7.81
C PRO A 97 -8.49 8.46 -8.55
N THR A 98 -8.96 9.57 -8.00
CA THR A 98 -9.80 10.55 -8.70
C THR A 98 -8.96 11.63 -9.37
N ASN A 99 -7.80 11.96 -8.79
CA ASN A 99 -6.80 12.87 -9.35
C ASN A 99 -5.44 12.21 -9.35
N GLY A 100 -4.79 12.14 -10.51
CA GLY A 100 -3.52 11.49 -10.73
C GLY A 100 -3.64 10.06 -11.24
N THR A 101 -2.50 9.41 -11.41
CA THR A 101 -2.35 8.02 -11.86
C THR A 101 -1.64 7.23 -10.79
N GLY A 102 -2.22 6.11 -10.39
CA GLY A 102 -1.61 5.21 -9.42
C GLY A 102 -0.63 4.23 -10.07
N THR A 103 0.41 3.85 -9.34
CA THR A 103 1.38 2.85 -9.79
C THR A 103 1.90 2.04 -8.61
N TRP A 104 1.88 0.71 -8.75
CA TRP A 104 2.49 -0.22 -7.82
C TRP A 104 3.99 -0.35 -8.04
N SER A 105 4.73 -0.41 -6.95
CA SER A 105 6.14 -0.80 -6.93
C SER A 105 6.42 -1.71 -5.74
N VAL A 106 7.56 -2.41 -5.77
CA VAL A 106 8.04 -3.23 -4.65
C VAL A 106 9.23 -2.54 -4.00
N LEU A 107 9.27 -2.52 -2.67
CA LEU A 107 10.43 -2.00 -1.96
C LEU A 107 11.64 -2.93 -2.05
N PRO A 108 12.86 -2.39 -1.96
CA PRO A 108 14.09 -3.19 -1.91
C PRO A 108 14.08 -4.18 -0.73
N GLY A 109 14.68 -5.35 -0.91
CA GLY A 109 14.76 -6.38 0.12
C GLY A 109 13.66 -7.44 0.03
N ALA A 110 12.82 -7.41 -1.02
CA ALA A 110 11.84 -8.47 -1.28
C ALA A 110 12.51 -9.85 -1.39
N PRO A 111 11.87 -10.92 -0.85
CA PRO A 111 12.42 -12.29 -0.87
C PRO A 111 12.65 -12.88 -2.27
N SER A 112 11.93 -12.41 -3.27
CA SER A 112 12.06 -12.79 -4.69
C SER A 112 11.77 -11.62 -5.62
N ALA A 113 12.16 -11.74 -6.89
CA ALA A 113 11.70 -10.85 -7.94
C ALA A 113 10.21 -11.09 -8.22
N VAL A 114 9.43 -10.01 -8.27
CA VAL A 114 7.98 -10.05 -8.51
C VAL A 114 7.61 -9.29 -9.77
N THR A 115 6.45 -9.63 -10.34
CA THR A 115 5.86 -8.91 -11.47
C THR A 115 4.39 -8.57 -11.19
N PHE A 116 3.96 -7.41 -11.66
CA PHE A 116 2.56 -6.99 -11.60
C PHE A 116 1.88 -7.29 -12.94
N THR A 117 0.68 -7.83 -12.93
CA THR A 117 -0.11 -8.04 -14.16
C THR A 117 -0.39 -6.70 -14.86
N ASN A 118 -0.71 -5.68 -14.09
CA ASN A 118 -0.81 -4.28 -14.53
C ASN A 118 -0.46 -3.36 -13.36
N PRO A 119 0.73 -2.75 -13.34
CA PRO A 119 1.16 -1.92 -12.21
C PRO A 119 0.28 -0.69 -11.98
N ASN A 120 -0.49 -0.24 -12.96
CA ASN A 120 -1.40 0.90 -12.82
C ASN A 120 -2.82 0.51 -12.37
N ASN A 121 -3.10 -0.77 -12.21
CA ASN A 121 -4.37 -1.23 -11.67
C ASN A 121 -4.29 -1.32 -10.14
N PRO A 122 -5.15 -0.61 -9.37
CA PRO A 122 -5.18 -0.72 -7.91
C PRO A 122 -5.37 -2.16 -7.42
N ASN A 123 -6.10 -3.00 -8.17
CA ASN A 123 -6.32 -4.41 -7.89
C ASN A 123 -5.42 -5.32 -8.75
N SER A 124 -4.15 -4.94 -8.93
CA SER A 124 -3.21 -5.74 -9.70
C SER A 124 -2.90 -7.06 -9.01
N THR A 125 -2.77 -8.14 -9.80
CA THR A 125 -2.15 -9.37 -9.30
C THR A 125 -0.63 -9.20 -9.29
N VAL A 126 -0.01 -9.49 -8.16
CA VAL A 126 1.44 -9.65 -8.03
C VAL A 126 1.79 -11.14 -8.11
N ASN A 127 2.80 -11.49 -8.91
CA ASN A 127 3.23 -12.85 -9.19
C ASN A 127 4.72 -13.02 -8.83
N GLY A 128 5.14 -14.26 -8.66
CA GLY A 128 6.54 -14.60 -8.32
C GLY A 128 6.82 -14.59 -6.82
N LEU A 129 5.79 -14.64 -5.98
CA LEU A 129 5.94 -14.69 -4.54
C LEU A 129 6.55 -16.02 -4.08
N VAL A 130 7.39 -15.96 -3.06
CA VAL A 130 7.88 -17.08 -2.25
C VAL A 130 7.66 -16.78 -0.78
N VAL A 131 7.88 -17.72 0.10
CA VAL A 131 7.78 -17.53 1.56
C VAL A 131 8.64 -16.34 2.00
N GLY A 132 8.05 -15.42 2.75
CA GLY A 132 8.67 -14.21 3.27
C GLY A 132 7.76 -13.00 3.23
N THR A 133 8.30 -11.85 3.61
CA THR A 133 7.55 -10.60 3.73
C THR A 133 7.91 -9.65 2.61
N TYR A 134 6.90 -9.10 1.95
CA TYR A 134 6.98 -8.13 0.88
C TYR A 134 6.35 -6.82 1.30
N GLN A 135 6.91 -5.71 0.87
CA GLN A 135 6.31 -4.39 0.99
C GLN A 135 6.07 -3.81 -0.39
N PHE A 136 4.81 -3.51 -0.69
CA PHE A 136 4.38 -2.90 -1.94
C PHE A 136 3.93 -1.47 -1.68
N VAL A 137 4.36 -0.55 -2.53
CA VAL A 137 4.01 0.87 -2.44
C VAL A 137 3.04 1.21 -3.56
N TRP A 138 1.89 1.82 -3.19
CA TRP A 138 0.98 2.48 -4.12
C TRP A 138 1.29 3.96 -4.17
N THR A 139 1.81 4.43 -5.29
CA THR A 139 2.15 5.84 -5.54
C THR A 139 1.13 6.45 -6.47
N ILE A 140 0.54 7.58 -6.08
CA ILE A 140 -0.36 8.37 -6.93
C ILE A 140 0.35 9.67 -7.30
N SER A 141 0.52 9.93 -8.60
CA SER A 141 1.22 11.08 -9.16
C SER A 141 0.41 11.75 -10.28
N ASN A 142 0.52 13.06 -10.42
CA ASN A 142 0.07 13.80 -11.61
C ASN A 142 1.24 14.50 -12.34
N GLY A 143 2.48 14.20 -11.95
CA GLY A 143 3.71 14.71 -12.55
C GLY A 143 4.07 16.15 -12.19
N THR A 144 3.26 16.86 -11.43
CA THR A 144 3.48 18.27 -11.08
C THR A 144 3.34 18.58 -9.59
N CYS A 145 2.31 18.00 -8.94
CA CYS A 145 2.13 18.13 -7.49
C CYS A 145 2.94 17.04 -6.78
N ASP A 146 3.11 17.21 -5.45
CA ASP A 146 3.74 16.19 -4.63
C ASP A 146 2.97 14.86 -4.74
N ASP A 147 3.70 13.77 -4.88
CA ASP A 147 3.14 12.44 -4.95
C ASP A 147 2.58 12.01 -3.58
N SER A 148 1.53 11.20 -3.60
CA SER A 148 1.01 10.52 -2.42
C SER A 148 1.38 9.05 -2.47
N ASN A 149 1.93 8.52 -1.36
CA ASN A 149 2.38 7.15 -1.24
C ASN A 149 1.76 6.47 -0.04
N ASP A 150 1.45 5.18 -0.18
CA ASP A 150 1.09 4.30 0.92
C ASP A 150 1.68 2.90 0.69
N THR A 151 1.93 2.17 1.77
CA THR A 151 2.60 0.88 1.72
C THR A 151 1.74 -0.20 2.35
N VAL A 152 1.63 -1.35 1.68
CA VAL A 152 1.01 -2.55 2.21
C VAL A 152 2.05 -3.66 2.39
N THR A 153 1.94 -4.39 3.50
CA THR A 153 2.78 -5.56 3.80
C THR A 153 2.03 -6.84 3.50
N ILE A 154 2.59 -7.68 2.63
CA ILE A 154 2.10 -9.02 2.34
C ILE A 154 3.10 -10.04 2.89
N THR A 155 2.67 -10.88 3.82
CA THR A 155 3.48 -11.98 4.33
C THR A 155 3.01 -13.29 3.72
N VAL A 156 3.90 -13.97 3.01
CA VAL A 156 3.66 -15.32 2.50
C VAL A 156 4.18 -16.32 3.54
N ASP A 157 3.26 -16.96 4.22
CA ASP A 157 3.58 -17.97 5.22
C ASP A 157 3.96 -19.30 4.57
N PRO A 158 4.88 -20.07 5.16
CA PRO A 158 5.20 -21.41 4.66
C PRO A 158 4.00 -22.35 4.75
N GLN A 159 3.97 -23.38 3.92
CA GLN A 159 2.95 -24.42 4.01
C GLN A 159 3.01 -25.09 5.38
N THR A 160 1.85 -25.28 6.01
CA THR A 160 1.76 -26.06 7.24
C THR A 160 2.20 -27.51 6.99
N VAL A 161 3.16 -27.97 7.76
CA VAL A 161 3.56 -29.38 7.80
C VAL A 161 3.18 -29.91 9.18
N PRO A 162 2.29 -30.91 9.30
CA PRO A 162 1.81 -31.38 10.60
C PRO A 162 2.91 -32.11 11.43
N GLY A 163 3.98 -32.55 10.78
CA GLY A 163 5.04 -33.31 11.44
C GLY A 163 4.65 -34.78 11.71
N THR A 164 5.45 -35.44 12.53
CA THR A 164 5.27 -36.86 12.90
C THR A 164 5.39 -36.99 14.41
N LEU A 165 4.42 -37.65 15.02
CA LEU A 165 4.49 -38.03 16.42
C LEU A 165 5.43 -39.22 16.61
N SER A 166 6.06 -39.32 17.79
CA SER A 166 6.83 -40.50 18.22
C SER A 166 5.98 -41.77 18.13
N ALA A 167 6.64 -42.89 17.89
CA ALA A 167 5.96 -44.15 17.67
C ALA A 167 5.04 -44.56 18.85
N SER A 168 3.96 -45.27 18.52
CA SER A 168 3.06 -45.84 19.51
C SER A 168 3.84 -46.74 20.47
N THR A 169 3.45 -46.73 21.73
CA THR A 169 4.06 -47.56 22.77
C THR A 169 2.99 -48.35 23.52
N THR A 170 3.40 -49.47 24.11
CA THR A 170 2.54 -50.30 24.95
C THR A 170 3.03 -50.20 26.39
N VAL A 171 2.14 -49.91 27.31
CA VAL A 171 2.42 -49.76 28.73
C VAL A 171 1.43 -50.57 29.55
N CYS A 172 1.82 -50.95 30.79
CA CYS A 172 0.90 -51.59 31.73
C CYS A 172 -0.16 -50.63 32.24
N ALA A 173 -1.37 -51.08 32.54
CA ALA A 173 -2.50 -50.23 32.99
C ALA A 173 -2.28 -49.60 34.37
N THR A 174 -1.23 -49.95 35.10
CA THR A 174 -0.92 -49.40 36.42
C THR A 174 0.48 -48.80 36.43
N ALA A 175 0.61 -47.61 37.02
CA ALA A 175 1.88 -46.91 37.20
C ALA A 175 2.70 -46.73 35.92
N ASN A 176 2.04 -46.29 34.84
CA ASN A 176 2.70 -45.98 33.58
C ASN A 176 2.95 -44.46 33.41
N SER A 177 4.00 -44.13 32.67
CA SER A 177 4.32 -42.78 32.26
C SER A 177 5.18 -42.79 31.00
N GLY A 178 5.16 -41.68 30.28
CA GLY A 178 6.01 -41.49 29.09
C GLY A 178 5.88 -40.10 28.50
N THR A 179 6.70 -39.85 27.49
CA THR A 179 6.70 -38.59 26.76
C THR A 179 6.42 -38.87 25.30
N LEU A 180 5.47 -38.13 24.71
CA LEU A 180 5.23 -38.06 23.27
C LEU A 180 5.91 -36.84 22.72
N SER A 181 6.47 -36.93 21.55
CA SER A 181 7.14 -35.82 20.87
C SER A 181 6.67 -35.66 19.42
N LEU A 182 6.50 -34.44 18.98
CA LEU A 182 6.26 -34.07 17.61
C LEU A 182 7.55 -33.57 16.97
N ALA A 183 7.89 -34.09 15.79
CA ALA A 183 9.07 -33.69 15.03
C ALA A 183 8.72 -33.41 13.57
N GLY A 184 9.57 -32.61 12.88
CA GLY A 184 9.44 -32.30 11.45
C GLY A 184 8.21 -31.50 11.07
N PHE A 185 7.64 -30.70 11.98
CA PHE A 185 6.51 -29.81 11.71
C PHE A 185 6.97 -28.42 11.25
N THR A 186 6.08 -27.73 10.53
CA THR A 186 6.23 -26.31 10.16
C THR A 186 4.98 -25.54 10.58
N GLY A 187 5.19 -24.49 11.33
CA GLY A 187 4.12 -23.66 11.92
C GLY A 187 4.14 -23.69 13.45
N ASN A 188 3.06 -23.18 14.05
CA ASN A 188 2.86 -23.15 15.50
C ASN A 188 1.98 -24.32 15.94
N ILE A 189 2.31 -24.94 17.05
CA ILE A 189 1.43 -25.93 17.67
C ILE A 189 0.29 -25.19 18.36
N LEU A 190 -0.94 -25.42 17.91
CA LEU A 190 -2.13 -24.80 18.48
C LEU A 190 -2.57 -25.52 19.75
N ARG A 191 -2.56 -26.85 19.74
CA ARG A 191 -2.97 -27.70 20.86
C ARG A 191 -2.64 -29.15 20.62
N TRP A 192 -2.61 -29.91 21.69
CA TRP A 192 -2.70 -31.36 21.66
C TRP A 192 -4.16 -31.78 21.93
N GLU A 193 -4.49 -32.98 21.47
CA GLU A 193 -5.82 -33.55 21.74
C GLU A 193 -5.64 -35.06 22.07
N THR A 194 -6.51 -35.56 22.95
CA THR A 194 -6.54 -36.93 23.37
C THR A 194 -7.91 -37.57 23.16
N SER A 195 -7.91 -38.87 22.83
CA SER A 195 -9.11 -39.71 22.67
C SER A 195 -8.94 -41.03 23.39
N THR A 196 -10.00 -41.46 24.09
CA THR A 196 -10.09 -42.76 24.76
C THR A 196 -11.17 -43.69 24.15
N ASP A 197 -11.82 -43.24 23.07
CA ASP A 197 -12.91 -43.92 22.37
C ASP A 197 -12.56 -44.24 20.91
N ASN A 198 -11.28 -44.54 20.69
CA ASN A 198 -10.71 -44.89 19.37
C ASN A 198 -10.89 -43.77 18.29
N GLY A 199 -10.79 -42.51 18.71
CA GLY A 199 -10.84 -41.35 17.81
C GLY A 199 -12.24 -40.87 17.49
N THR A 200 -13.29 -41.36 18.17
CA THR A 200 -14.68 -40.93 17.97
C THR A 200 -14.89 -39.53 18.54
N SER A 201 -14.31 -39.25 19.71
CA SER A 201 -14.30 -37.92 20.31
C SER A 201 -12.89 -37.53 20.76
N TRP A 202 -12.62 -36.21 20.81
CA TRP A 202 -11.32 -35.65 21.15
C TRP A 202 -11.45 -34.57 22.21
N SER A 203 -10.65 -34.71 23.28
CA SER A 203 -10.56 -33.70 24.35
C SER A 203 -9.31 -32.84 24.13
N ASN A 204 -9.48 -31.51 24.27
CA ASN A 204 -8.40 -30.56 24.11
C ASN A 204 -7.44 -30.59 25.29
N ILE A 205 -6.13 -30.60 25.00
CA ILE A 205 -5.03 -30.40 25.94
C ILE A 205 -4.35 -29.07 25.53
N PRO A 206 -4.41 -28.02 26.36
CA PRO A 206 -3.89 -26.68 26.02
C PRO A 206 -2.36 -26.65 26.16
N ASN A 207 -1.65 -27.42 25.33
CA ASN A 207 -0.20 -27.49 25.28
C ASN A 207 0.25 -27.06 23.88
N THR A 208 1.17 -26.12 23.82
CA THR A 208 1.76 -25.59 22.58
C THR A 208 3.22 -25.96 22.39
N THR A 209 3.75 -26.87 23.22
CA THR A 209 5.11 -27.37 23.07
C THR A 209 5.16 -28.63 22.20
N SER A 210 6.31 -28.96 21.67
CA SER A 210 6.52 -30.16 20.83
C SER A 210 6.49 -31.47 21.61
N THR A 211 6.27 -31.41 22.93
CA THR A 211 6.24 -32.63 23.79
C THR A 211 5.08 -32.56 24.75
N ILE A 212 4.55 -33.73 25.10
CA ILE A 212 3.57 -33.92 26.16
C ILE A 212 3.87 -35.17 26.96
N ASN A 213 3.65 -35.11 28.26
CA ASN A 213 3.79 -36.29 29.13
C ASN A 213 2.42 -36.93 29.37
N PHE A 214 2.38 -38.25 29.41
CA PHE A 214 1.24 -39.00 29.89
C PHE A 214 1.63 -39.79 31.16
N THR A 215 0.65 -40.01 32.03
CA THR A 215 0.80 -40.79 33.27
C THR A 215 -0.48 -41.55 33.58
N ASN A 216 -0.33 -42.74 34.21
CA ASN A 216 -1.43 -43.52 34.77
C ASN A 216 -2.61 -43.77 33.80
N LEU A 217 -2.29 -44.05 32.54
CA LEU A 217 -3.30 -44.42 31.56
C LEU A 217 -3.93 -45.78 31.96
N SER A 218 -5.25 -45.83 32.04
CA SER A 218 -6.02 -47.06 32.40
C SER A 218 -6.63 -47.75 31.16
N SER A 219 -6.61 -47.08 30.01
CA SER A 219 -7.13 -47.58 28.73
C SER A 219 -6.29 -47.10 27.56
N THR A 220 -6.46 -47.75 26.40
CA THR A 220 -5.86 -47.28 25.15
C THR A 220 -6.22 -45.82 24.87
N THR A 221 -5.22 -45.00 24.73
CA THR A 221 -5.37 -43.57 24.53
C THR A 221 -4.62 -43.13 23.27
N GLN A 222 -5.32 -42.40 22.42
CA GLN A 222 -4.77 -41.80 21.20
C GLN A 222 -4.48 -40.32 21.43
N TYR A 223 -3.44 -39.82 20.78
CA TYR A 223 -3.03 -38.39 20.79
C TYR A 223 -2.86 -37.85 19.39
N ARG A 224 -3.23 -36.61 19.19
CA ARG A 224 -2.93 -35.86 17.97
C ARG A 224 -2.58 -34.41 18.28
N VAL A 225 -1.94 -33.75 17.32
CA VAL A 225 -1.49 -32.37 17.43
C VAL A 225 -2.08 -31.57 16.29
N SER A 226 -2.58 -30.36 16.59
CA SER A 226 -2.98 -29.39 15.61
C SER A 226 -1.85 -28.37 15.43
N VAL A 227 -1.40 -28.19 14.17
CA VAL A 227 -0.34 -27.28 13.79
C VAL A 227 -0.88 -26.32 12.73
N GLN A 228 -0.47 -25.04 12.78
CA GLN A 228 -0.84 -24.03 11.79
C GLN A 228 0.35 -23.13 11.49
N SER A 229 0.60 -22.86 10.21
CA SER A 229 1.55 -21.85 9.75
C SER A 229 0.81 -20.55 9.45
N GLY A 230 1.44 -19.41 9.81
CA GLY A 230 0.81 -18.11 9.72
C GLY A 230 -0.14 -17.80 10.89
N VAL A 231 -0.97 -16.78 10.68
CA VAL A 231 -1.97 -16.27 11.65
C VAL A 231 -3.37 -16.61 11.23
#